data_975ac8f7a27ad18ed00b234c55d4c028
#
_entry.id   975ac8f7a27ad18ed00b234c55d4c028
#
_cell.length_a   1.000
_cell.length_b   1.000
_cell.length_c   1.000
_cell.angle_alpha   90.00
_cell.angle_beta   90.00
_cell.angle_gamma   90.00
#
_symmetry.space_group_name_H-M   'P 1'
#
loop_
_entity.id
_entity.type
_entity.pdbx_description
1 polymer ?
#
loop_
_entity_poly.entity_id
_entity_poly.type
_entity_poly.pdbx_seq_one_letter_code
_entity_poly.pdbx_strand_id
1 'polypeptide(L)'
;MTARALWCVAPGQAEIRDAALGEGVLVQARWSGISRGTERLVAEGRVPATAWARMRAPHQEGAFPFPVKYGYAMVGEATEGAYAGRAVFALFPHQTAFRLPEAALIPVPGGVPGARAVLAANMETALNILWDSGAGAGDRIAVIGAGVVGALVAYLCARLPGAEVVLVDPVAERATLAAALGCAFAAPEQAPGDCDVVIHASATAAGLATALACAGPEAVVVEASWHGTGDVPLPLGGAFHSRRLKLVSSQVGMLPPGRAPRWTYRRRLEKALDLLHDPRLDALISGESGFEDLPQTYRAVLTAPGTLCHRIRY
;
A
#
# COMPACT_ATOMS: atom_id res chain seq x y z
N MET A 1 29.50 -11.92 -6.78
CA MET A 1 28.08 -12.33 -6.87
C MET A 1 27.35 -11.22 -7.58
N THR A 2 26.70 -11.48 -8.71
CA THR A 2 25.96 -10.48 -9.48
C THR A 2 24.50 -10.57 -9.03
N ALA A 3 23.93 -9.45 -8.58
CA ALA A 3 22.50 -9.39 -8.30
C ALA A 3 21.71 -9.15 -9.59
N ARG A 4 20.43 -9.49 -9.59
CA ARG A 4 19.51 -9.22 -10.72
C ARG A 4 18.27 -8.51 -10.21
N ALA A 5 17.77 -7.55 -10.98
CA ALA A 5 16.63 -6.73 -10.62
C ALA A 5 15.60 -6.65 -11.74
N LEU A 6 14.34 -6.43 -11.36
CA LEU A 6 13.23 -6.19 -12.30
C LEU A 6 13.24 -4.71 -12.73
N TRP A 7 13.17 -4.47 -14.03
CA TRP A 7 13.09 -3.16 -14.65
C TRP A 7 11.83 -3.04 -15.50
N CYS A 8 11.10 -1.97 -15.34
CA CYS A 8 10.10 -1.55 -16.32
C CYS A 8 10.82 -0.77 -17.42
N VAL A 9 10.73 -1.25 -18.66
CA VAL A 9 11.53 -0.73 -19.80
C VAL A 9 10.68 -0.02 -20.85
N ALA A 10 9.39 -0.33 -20.88
CA ALA A 10 8.38 0.33 -21.71
C ALA A 10 6.99 0.07 -21.10
N PRO A 11 5.93 0.74 -21.56
CA PRO A 11 4.58 0.52 -21.01
C PRO A 11 4.18 -0.95 -21.01
N GLY A 12 3.96 -1.52 -19.83
CA GLY A 12 3.60 -2.92 -19.61
C GLY A 12 4.68 -3.95 -19.95
N GLN A 13 5.93 -3.52 -20.17
CA GLN A 13 7.06 -4.40 -20.45
C GLN A 13 8.06 -4.35 -19.29
N ALA A 14 8.43 -5.50 -18.80
CA ALA A 14 9.43 -5.66 -17.75
C ALA A 14 10.49 -6.69 -18.17
N GLU A 15 11.71 -6.48 -17.71
CA GLU A 15 12.84 -7.41 -17.93
C GLU A 15 13.71 -7.49 -16.68
N ILE A 16 14.45 -8.58 -16.57
CA ILE A 16 15.44 -8.77 -15.52
C ILE A 16 16.81 -8.34 -16.06
N ARG A 17 17.49 -7.46 -15.32
CA ARG A 17 18.84 -6.96 -15.63
C ARG A 17 19.79 -7.23 -14.47
N ASP A 18 21.07 -7.30 -14.77
CA ASP A 18 22.11 -7.26 -13.75
C ASP A 18 22.01 -5.96 -12.95
N ALA A 19 22.29 -6.06 -11.64
CA ALA A 19 22.17 -4.95 -10.72
C ALA A 19 23.37 -4.89 -9.77
N ALA A 20 23.72 -3.67 -9.38
CA ALA A 20 24.72 -3.46 -8.34
C ALA A 20 24.15 -3.86 -6.97
N LEU A 21 25.03 -4.35 -6.09
CA LEU A 21 24.64 -4.67 -4.71
C LEU A 21 24.47 -3.42 -3.84
N GLY A 22 25.23 -2.36 -4.11
CA GLY A 22 25.32 -1.19 -3.23
C GLY A 22 26.35 -1.37 -2.12
N GLU A 23 26.20 -0.59 -1.03
CA GLU A 23 27.12 -0.60 0.12
C GLU A 23 26.36 -0.90 1.42
N GLY A 24 27.07 -1.44 2.42
CA GLY A 24 26.52 -1.79 3.73
C GLY A 24 26.29 -3.28 3.92
N VAL A 25 25.34 -3.66 4.75
CA VAL A 25 24.99 -5.04 5.10
C VAL A 25 24.37 -5.74 3.89
N LEU A 26 24.91 -6.94 3.56
CA LEU A 26 24.36 -7.78 2.49
C LEU A 26 23.07 -8.44 2.94
N VAL A 27 22.05 -8.31 2.11
CA VAL A 27 20.74 -8.95 2.28
C VAL A 27 20.46 -9.83 1.07
N GLN A 28 20.14 -11.09 1.32
CA GLN A 28 19.65 -12.02 0.32
C GLN A 28 18.11 -11.95 0.29
N ALA A 29 17.52 -11.60 -0.84
CA ALA A 29 16.08 -11.55 -0.97
C ALA A 29 15.45 -12.92 -0.73
N ARG A 30 14.30 -12.94 -0.07
CA ARG A 30 13.46 -14.12 0.15
C ARG A 30 12.08 -13.92 -0.44
N TRP A 31 11.52 -12.74 -0.19
CA TRP A 31 10.18 -12.34 -0.62
C TRP A 31 10.15 -10.87 -0.99
N SER A 32 9.32 -10.51 -1.95
CA SER A 32 8.87 -9.12 -2.10
C SER A 32 7.38 -9.07 -2.44
N GLY A 33 6.75 -7.94 -2.18
CA GLY A 33 5.32 -7.73 -2.46
C GLY A 33 5.13 -6.73 -3.59
N ILE A 34 4.28 -7.06 -4.55
CA ILE A 34 3.84 -6.11 -5.57
C ILE A 34 2.73 -5.23 -4.98
N SER A 35 2.99 -3.94 -4.91
CA SER A 35 2.00 -2.93 -4.55
C SER A 35 1.24 -2.48 -5.80
N ARG A 36 0.24 -3.28 -6.18
CA ARG A 36 -0.45 -3.22 -7.48
C ARG A 36 -0.87 -1.81 -7.90
N GLY A 37 -1.43 -1.01 -7.01
CA GLY A 37 -1.92 0.33 -7.36
C GLY A 37 -0.83 1.24 -7.89
N THR A 38 0.25 1.39 -7.12
CA THR A 38 1.39 2.25 -7.46
C THR A 38 2.23 1.67 -8.58
N GLU A 39 2.55 0.37 -8.50
CA GLU A 39 3.42 -0.26 -9.49
C GLU A 39 2.77 -0.34 -10.87
N ARG A 40 1.43 -0.43 -10.93
CA ARG A 40 0.71 -0.33 -12.19
C ARG A 40 0.89 1.03 -12.85
N LEU A 41 0.78 2.14 -12.09
CA LEU A 41 1.00 3.48 -12.64
C LEU A 41 2.43 3.64 -13.18
N VAL A 42 3.41 3.09 -12.49
CA VAL A 42 4.81 3.10 -12.92
C VAL A 42 4.99 2.25 -14.18
N ALA A 43 4.50 1.01 -14.18
CA ALA A 43 4.62 0.09 -15.32
C ALA A 43 3.86 0.55 -16.58
N GLU A 44 2.81 1.37 -16.42
CA GLU A 44 2.07 1.98 -17.52
C GLU A 44 2.66 3.35 -17.96
N GLY A 45 3.70 3.86 -17.27
CA GLY A 45 4.29 5.18 -17.54
C GLY A 45 3.38 6.36 -17.18
N ARG A 46 2.44 6.16 -16.25
CA ARG A 46 1.40 7.12 -15.85
C ARG A 46 1.75 7.98 -14.64
N VAL A 47 3.04 8.08 -14.31
CA VAL A 47 3.52 9.01 -13.29
C VAL A 47 3.61 10.41 -13.91
N PRO A 48 2.89 11.42 -13.39
CA PRO A 48 2.96 12.78 -13.92
C PRO A 48 4.38 13.33 -13.87
N ALA A 49 4.83 14.03 -14.92
CA ALA A 49 6.19 14.57 -14.96
C ALA A 49 6.48 15.54 -13.80
N THR A 50 5.48 16.29 -13.36
CA THR A 50 5.55 17.19 -12.19
C THR A 50 5.77 16.47 -10.87
N ALA A 51 5.48 15.16 -10.81
CA ALA A 51 5.62 14.33 -9.62
C ALA A 51 6.88 13.44 -9.63
N TRP A 52 7.65 13.38 -10.72
CA TRP A 52 8.78 12.46 -10.86
C TRP A 52 9.80 12.52 -9.73
N ALA A 53 10.22 13.72 -9.34
CA ALA A 53 11.17 13.88 -8.25
C ALA A 53 10.57 13.47 -6.89
N ARG A 54 9.32 13.88 -6.65
CA ARG A 54 8.61 13.65 -5.38
C ARG A 54 8.21 12.20 -5.14
N MET A 55 7.84 11.49 -6.21
CA MET A 55 7.29 10.12 -6.15
C MET A 55 8.32 9.03 -6.39
N ARG A 56 9.60 9.35 -6.38
CA ARG A 56 10.64 8.32 -6.39
C ARG A 56 10.50 7.41 -5.16
N ALA A 57 10.53 6.10 -5.42
CA ALA A 57 10.65 5.14 -4.33
C ALA A 57 12.08 5.16 -3.73
N PRO A 58 12.25 4.78 -2.47
CA PRO A 58 13.57 4.56 -1.91
C PRO A 58 14.37 3.58 -2.78
N HIS A 59 15.64 3.89 -3.02
CA HIS A 59 16.58 3.07 -3.82
C HIS A 59 16.12 2.78 -5.27
N GLN A 60 15.18 3.56 -5.78
CA GLN A 60 14.82 3.52 -7.21
C GLN A 60 16.03 3.89 -8.07
N GLU A 61 16.30 3.06 -9.07
CA GLU A 61 17.28 3.37 -10.12
C GLU A 61 16.59 3.69 -11.44
N GLY A 62 17.31 4.35 -12.34
CA GLY A 62 16.73 4.88 -13.57
C GLY A 62 15.82 6.08 -13.31
N ALA A 63 14.98 6.39 -14.26
CA ALA A 63 14.08 7.54 -14.21
C ALA A 63 12.71 7.22 -14.79
N PHE A 64 11.68 7.90 -14.27
CA PHE A 64 10.38 7.87 -14.94
C PHE A 64 10.46 8.55 -16.31
N PRO A 65 9.64 8.13 -17.30
CA PRO A 65 8.77 6.98 -17.18
C PRO A 65 9.52 5.65 -17.31
N PHE A 66 10.61 5.58 -18.10
CA PHE A 66 11.38 4.37 -18.41
C PHE A 66 12.80 4.71 -18.86
N PRO A 67 13.78 3.77 -18.70
CA PRO A 67 13.67 2.56 -17.89
C PRO A 67 13.75 2.87 -16.38
N VAL A 68 13.02 2.12 -15.57
CA VAL A 68 13.00 2.31 -14.12
C VAL A 68 12.99 0.99 -13.36
N LYS A 69 13.86 0.86 -12.34
CA LYS A 69 13.84 -0.21 -11.34
C LYS A 69 12.97 0.27 -10.18
N TYR A 70 11.87 -0.42 -9.91
CA TYR A 70 10.87 0.02 -8.95
C TYR A 70 10.45 -1.12 -8.00
N GLY A 71 9.67 -0.77 -6.99
CA GLY A 71 9.24 -1.62 -5.89
C GLY A 71 9.73 -1.07 -4.56
N TYR A 72 9.13 -1.51 -3.45
CA TYR A 72 9.49 -1.00 -2.11
C TYR A 72 9.03 -1.91 -0.97
N ALA A 73 8.77 -3.18 -1.22
CA ALA A 73 8.30 -4.12 -0.20
C ALA A 73 9.16 -5.40 -0.23
N MET A 74 10.39 -5.28 0.24
CA MET A 74 11.39 -6.35 0.20
C MET A 74 11.59 -6.97 1.57
N VAL A 75 11.57 -8.30 1.63
CA VAL A 75 11.96 -9.11 2.80
C VAL A 75 13.11 -10.01 2.41
N GLY A 76 14.19 -9.99 3.17
CA GLY A 76 15.36 -10.81 2.94
C GLY A 76 16.00 -11.26 4.25
N GLU A 77 17.09 -11.96 4.13
CA GLU A 77 17.93 -12.39 5.25
C GLU A 77 19.24 -11.60 5.25
N ALA A 78 19.52 -10.88 6.31
CA ALA A 78 20.80 -10.22 6.49
C ALA A 78 21.89 -11.28 6.74
N THR A 79 22.98 -11.22 5.97
CA THR A 79 24.06 -12.22 6.08
C THR A 79 25.19 -11.78 7.01
N GLU A 80 25.19 -10.53 7.43
CA GLU A 80 26.22 -9.90 8.27
C GLU A 80 25.62 -8.75 9.11
N GLY A 81 26.43 -8.11 9.96
CA GLY A 81 26.00 -7.01 10.82
C GLY A 81 25.17 -7.46 12.03
N ALA A 82 24.51 -6.53 12.70
CA ALA A 82 23.72 -6.79 13.92
C ALA A 82 22.49 -7.69 13.67
N TYR A 83 22.07 -7.82 12.42
CA TYR A 83 20.94 -8.66 12.04
C TYR A 83 21.33 -9.95 11.30
N ALA A 84 22.59 -10.36 11.36
CA ALA A 84 23.07 -11.58 10.70
C ALA A 84 22.19 -12.80 11.03
N GLY A 85 21.76 -13.53 9.99
CA GLY A 85 20.86 -14.69 10.09
C GLY A 85 19.39 -14.35 10.41
N ARG A 86 19.02 -13.07 10.45
CA ARG A 86 17.64 -12.64 10.74
C ARG A 86 16.93 -12.17 9.48
N ALA A 87 15.61 -12.39 9.45
CA ALA A 87 14.76 -11.76 8.46
C ALA A 87 14.68 -10.25 8.71
N VAL A 88 14.85 -9.47 7.64
CA VAL A 88 14.75 -8.01 7.65
C VAL A 88 13.81 -7.54 6.54
N PHE A 89 13.11 -6.45 6.79
CA PHE A 89 12.34 -5.71 5.79
C PHE A 89 13.13 -4.47 5.35
N ALA A 90 13.02 -4.14 4.07
CA ALA A 90 13.56 -2.89 3.52
C ALA A 90 12.60 -2.31 2.46
N LEU A 91 12.53 -0.98 2.41
CA LEU A 91 11.90 -0.27 1.29
C LEU A 91 12.87 -0.33 0.10
N PHE A 92 12.86 -1.44 -0.63
CA PHE A 92 13.81 -1.72 -1.69
C PHE A 92 13.12 -2.33 -2.93
N PRO A 93 13.58 -2.02 -4.15
CA PRO A 93 13.06 -2.59 -5.39
C PRO A 93 13.19 -4.12 -5.47
N HIS A 94 12.46 -4.74 -6.42
CA HIS A 94 12.53 -6.18 -6.68
C HIS A 94 13.90 -6.58 -7.22
N GLN A 95 14.74 -7.16 -6.36
CA GLN A 95 16.13 -7.52 -6.65
C GLN A 95 16.56 -8.73 -5.82
N THR A 96 17.38 -9.61 -6.39
CA THR A 96 17.76 -10.90 -5.76
C THR A 96 18.68 -10.77 -4.55
N ALA A 97 19.53 -9.74 -4.51
CA ALA A 97 20.39 -9.42 -3.38
C ALA A 97 20.76 -7.93 -3.42
N PHE A 98 21.01 -7.33 -2.28
CA PHE A 98 21.38 -5.91 -2.18
C PHE A 98 22.15 -5.64 -0.89
N ARG A 99 22.79 -4.46 -0.83
CA ARG A 99 23.43 -3.96 0.39
C ARG A 99 22.79 -2.65 0.80
N LEU A 100 22.58 -2.46 2.09
CA LEU A 100 22.08 -1.22 2.68
C LEU A 100 22.80 -0.92 4.00
N PRO A 101 22.89 0.37 4.37
CA PRO A 101 23.25 0.73 5.74
C PRO A 101 22.33 0.03 6.73
N GLU A 102 22.87 -0.48 7.82
CA GLU A 102 22.12 -1.24 8.84
C GLU A 102 20.90 -0.46 9.37
N ALA A 103 21.02 0.86 9.47
CA ALA A 103 19.91 1.74 9.87
C ALA A 103 18.70 1.73 8.92
N ALA A 104 18.89 1.30 7.67
CA ALA A 104 17.80 1.18 6.68
C ALA A 104 17.10 -0.19 6.73
N LEU A 105 17.65 -1.14 7.47
CA LEU A 105 17.09 -2.47 7.66
C LEU A 105 16.18 -2.49 8.90
N ILE A 106 14.99 -3.04 8.75
CA ILE A 106 14.05 -3.21 9.86
C ILE A 106 13.92 -4.70 10.15
N PRO A 107 14.32 -5.18 11.34
CA PRO A 107 14.17 -6.59 11.68
C PRO A 107 12.69 -6.97 11.69
N VAL A 108 12.35 -8.07 11.03
CA VAL A 108 11.01 -8.62 11.07
C VAL A 108 10.76 -9.16 12.49
N PRO A 109 9.66 -8.75 13.16
CA PRO A 109 9.37 -9.20 14.51
C PRO A 109 9.20 -10.72 14.59
N GLY A 110 9.64 -11.32 15.70
CA GLY A 110 9.39 -12.75 15.95
C GLY A 110 7.89 -13.05 15.91
N GLY A 111 7.50 -14.14 15.23
CA GLY A 111 6.10 -14.50 15.02
C GLY A 111 5.42 -13.89 13.79
N VAL A 112 6.05 -12.93 13.11
CA VAL A 112 5.60 -12.46 11.78
C VAL A 112 6.30 -13.28 10.70
N PRO A 113 5.57 -14.08 9.89
CA PRO A 113 6.20 -14.80 8.78
C PRO A 113 6.78 -13.82 7.75
N GLY A 114 8.01 -14.07 7.26
CA GLY A 114 8.62 -13.23 6.23
C GLY A 114 7.74 -13.08 4.98
N ALA A 115 7.03 -14.14 4.64
CA ALA A 115 6.06 -14.17 3.55
C ALA A 115 4.87 -13.21 3.74
N ARG A 116 4.48 -12.86 4.98
CA ARG A 116 3.47 -11.86 5.31
C ARG A 116 4.10 -10.47 5.48
N ALA A 117 5.34 -10.40 5.90
CA ALA A 117 6.04 -9.13 6.13
C ALA A 117 6.15 -8.27 4.85
N VAL A 118 5.95 -8.83 3.66
CA VAL A 118 5.83 -8.07 2.39
C VAL A 118 4.70 -7.04 2.41
N LEU A 119 3.71 -7.18 3.30
CA LEU A 119 2.62 -6.22 3.48
C LEU A 119 3.04 -4.96 4.27
N ALA A 120 4.26 -4.91 4.81
CA ALA A 120 4.67 -3.85 5.74
C ALA A 120 4.55 -2.44 5.16
N ALA A 121 4.96 -2.21 3.91
CA ALA A 121 4.82 -0.91 3.25
C ALA A 121 3.36 -0.50 3.05
N ASN A 122 2.47 -1.45 2.72
CA ASN A 122 1.05 -1.20 2.59
C ASN A 122 0.38 -0.98 3.96
N MET A 123 0.81 -1.71 5.00
CA MET A 123 0.36 -1.49 6.38
C MET A 123 0.83 -0.14 6.92
N GLU A 124 2.06 0.27 6.57
CA GLU A 124 2.57 1.62 6.90
C GLU A 124 1.70 2.71 6.28
N THR A 125 1.31 2.53 5.01
CA THR A 125 0.39 3.43 4.31
C THR A 125 -0.98 3.44 4.99
N ALA A 126 -1.55 2.29 5.34
CA ALA A 126 -2.83 2.19 6.02
C ALA A 126 -2.81 2.86 7.40
N LEU A 127 -1.73 2.69 8.16
CA LEU A 127 -1.53 3.34 9.45
C LEU A 127 -1.47 4.87 9.32
N ASN A 128 -0.79 5.37 8.28
CA ASN A 128 -0.74 6.80 7.99
C ASN A 128 -2.14 7.36 7.65
N ILE A 129 -2.90 6.65 6.81
CA ILE A 129 -4.27 7.02 6.44
C ILE A 129 -5.17 7.08 7.68
N LEU A 130 -5.08 6.08 8.56
CA LEU A 130 -5.83 6.09 9.82
C LEU A 130 -5.48 7.32 10.68
N TRP A 131 -4.22 7.71 10.74
CA TRP A 131 -3.82 8.91 11.47
C TRP A 131 -4.31 10.21 10.83
N ASP A 132 -4.25 10.32 9.50
CA ASP A 132 -4.74 11.49 8.76
C ASP A 132 -6.26 11.62 8.81
N SER A 133 -6.98 10.49 8.93
CA SER A 133 -8.43 10.47 8.97
C SER A 133 -9.00 11.04 10.28
N GLY A 134 -8.23 10.97 11.37
CA GLY A 134 -8.71 11.32 12.69
C GLY A 134 -9.73 10.33 13.27
N ALA A 135 -9.96 9.18 12.64
CA ALA A 135 -10.92 8.17 13.08
C ALA A 135 -10.66 7.75 14.54
N GLY A 136 -11.71 7.61 15.30
CA GLY A 136 -11.71 7.35 16.73
C GLY A 136 -12.68 6.26 17.18
N ALA A 137 -12.79 6.09 18.48
CA ALA A 137 -13.73 5.15 19.10
C ALA A 137 -15.17 5.59 18.85
N GLY A 138 -16.03 4.66 18.43
CA GLY A 138 -17.45 4.87 18.19
C GLY A 138 -17.81 5.41 16.81
N ASP A 139 -16.83 5.76 15.97
CA ASP A 139 -17.11 6.33 14.64
C ASP A 139 -17.76 5.32 13.69
N ARG A 140 -18.63 5.84 12.84
CA ARG A 140 -19.15 5.15 11.64
C ARG A 140 -18.23 5.45 10.47
N ILE A 141 -17.58 4.40 9.95
CA ILE A 141 -16.47 4.53 8.98
C ILE A 141 -16.79 3.74 7.71
N ALA A 142 -16.79 4.43 6.56
CA ALA A 142 -16.83 3.77 5.27
C ALA A 142 -15.45 3.78 4.61
N VAL A 143 -15.00 2.62 4.10
CA VAL A 143 -13.76 2.51 3.32
C VAL A 143 -14.12 2.10 1.90
N ILE A 144 -13.90 2.97 0.93
CA ILE A 144 -14.27 2.78 -0.47
C ILE A 144 -13.08 2.24 -1.27
N GLY A 145 -13.19 0.98 -1.68
CA GLY A 145 -12.16 0.24 -2.39
C GLY A 145 -11.51 -0.86 -1.52
N ALA A 146 -11.81 -2.11 -1.82
CA ALA A 146 -11.29 -3.30 -1.14
C ALA A 146 -9.99 -3.84 -1.77
N GLY A 147 -9.12 -2.94 -2.24
CA GLY A 147 -7.72 -3.26 -2.55
C GLY A 147 -6.91 -3.47 -1.28
N VAL A 148 -5.60 -3.80 -1.41
CA VAL A 148 -4.73 -4.08 -0.24
C VAL A 148 -4.75 -2.95 0.78
N VAL A 149 -4.59 -1.70 0.33
CA VAL A 149 -4.53 -0.54 1.24
C VAL A 149 -5.88 -0.31 1.90
N GLY A 150 -6.99 -0.27 1.14
CA GLY A 150 -8.32 -0.07 1.72
C GLY A 150 -8.71 -1.19 2.70
N ALA A 151 -8.39 -2.44 2.38
CA ALA A 151 -8.64 -3.57 3.26
C ALA A 151 -7.81 -3.49 4.57
N LEU A 152 -6.54 -3.06 4.49
CA LEU A 152 -5.70 -2.82 5.68
C LEU A 152 -6.21 -1.64 6.52
N VAL A 153 -6.71 -0.58 5.88
CA VAL A 153 -7.35 0.54 6.60
C VAL A 153 -8.62 0.06 7.31
N ALA A 154 -9.50 -0.66 6.62
CA ALA A 154 -10.71 -1.23 7.23
C ALA A 154 -10.36 -2.17 8.41
N TYR A 155 -9.33 -3.00 8.25
CA TYR A 155 -8.81 -3.86 9.31
C TYR A 155 -8.36 -3.06 10.54
N LEU A 156 -7.66 -1.93 10.36
CA LEU A 156 -7.22 -1.08 11.45
C LEU A 156 -8.39 -0.36 12.11
N CYS A 157 -9.31 0.20 11.32
CA CYS A 157 -10.52 0.87 11.81
C CYS A 157 -11.41 -0.07 12.61
N ALA A 158 -11.59 -1.32 12.18
CA ALA A 158 -12.41 -2.32 12.88
C ALA A 158 -11.85 -2.72 14.26
N ARG A 159 -10.68 -2.23 14.63
CA ARG A 159 -10.05 -2.42 15.96
C ARG A 159 -10.15 -1.19 16.85
N LEU A 160 -10.75 -0.13 16.37
CA LEU A 160 -11.13 0.99 17.20
C LEU A 160 -12.34 0.60 18.06
N PRO A 161 -12.33 0.86 19.37
CA PRO A 161 -13.43 0.47 20.26
C PRO A 161 -14.78 1.05 19.79
N GLY A 162 -15.76 0.19 19.53
CA GLY A 162 -17.12 0.60 19.15
C GLY A 162 -17.27 1.18 17.74
N ALA A 163 -16.22 1.19 16.90
CA ALA A 163 -16.32 1.68 15.54
C ALA A 163 -17.15 0.73 14.66
N GLU A 164 -18.02 1.30 13.82
CA GLU A 164 -18.81 0.59 12.82
C GLU A 164 -18.15 0.75 11.46
N VAL A 165 -17.53 -0.32 10.93
CA VAL A 165 -16.72 -0.24 9.71
C VAL A 165 -17.35 -1.01 8.56
N VAL A 166 -17.57 -0.34 7.43
CA VAL A 166 -18.05 -0.95 6.20
C VAL A 166 -17.02 -0.79 5.08
N LEU A 167 -16.58 -1.91 4.53
CA LEU A 167 -15.72 -1.95 3.34
C LEU A 167 -16.61 -2.00 2.09
N VAL A 168 -16.47 -1.02 1.20
CA VAL A 168 -17.33 -0.86 0.02
C VAL A 168 -16.53 -1.17 -1.24
N ASP A 169 -17.02 -2.09 -2.06
CA ASP A 169 -16.37 -2.45 -3.34
C ASP A 169 -17.40 -3.06 -4.31
N PRO A 170 -17.29 -2.83 -5.64
CA PRO A 170 -18.17 -3.44 -6.62
C PRO A 170 -17.95 -4.95 -6.81
N VAL A 171 -16.82 -5.49 -6.35
CA VAL A 171 -16.46 -6.91 -6.47
C VAL A 171 -17.04 -7.69 -5.29
N ALA A 172 -18.14 -8.42 -5.51
CA ALA A 172 -18.89 -9.11 -4.45
C ALA A 172 -18.04 -10.11 -3.65
N GLU A 173 -17.05 -10.74 -4.28
CA GLU A 173 -16.13 -11.70 -3.66
C GLU A 173 -15.29 -11.04 -2.53
N ARG A 174 -15.20 -9.72 -2.50
CA ARG A 174 -14.54 -8.97 -1.41
C ARG A 174 -15.30 -9.04 -0.09
N ALA A 175 -16.55 -9.49 -0.08
CA ALA A 175 -17.31 -9.74 1.15
C ALA A 175 -16.62 -10.75 2.07
N THR A 176 -16.04 -11.81 1.49
CA THR A 176 -15.28 -12.81 2.25
C THR A 176 -14.03 -12.20 2.91
N LEU A 177 -13.33 -11.31 2.18
CA LEU A 177 -12.19 -10.59 2.72
C LEU A 177 -12.62 -9.66 3.87
N ALA A 178 -13.69 -8.88 3.69
CA ALA A 178 -14.21 -7.98 4.71
C ALA A 178 -14.55 -8.75 6.01
N ALA A 179 -15.26 -9.87 5.89
CA ALA A 179 -15.60 -10.74 7.03
C ALA A 179 -14.34 -11.27 7.73
N ALA A 180 -13.33 -11.75 6.98
CA ALA A 180 -12.07 -12.21 7.54
C ALA A 180 -11.32 -11.12 8.31
N LEU A 181 -11.43 -9.87 7.88
CA LEU A 181 -10.79 -8.70 8.52
C LEU A 181 -11.62 -8.12 9.68
N GLY A 182 -12.86 -8.57 9.86
CA GLY A 182 -13.74 -8.16 10.96
C GLY A 182 -14.50 -6.87 10.69
N CYS A 183 -14.80 -6.55 9.43
CA CYS A 183 -15.66 -5.43 9.03
C CYS A 183 -16.85 -5.90 8.16
N ALA A 184 -17.89 -5.09 8.08
CA ALA A 184 -19.01 -5.31 7.19
C ALA A 184 -18.61 -5.05 5.73
N PHE A 185 -19.41 -5.55 4.78
CA PHE A 185 -19.24 -5.32 3.34
C PHE A 185 -20.51 -4.73 2.75
N ALA A 186 -20.36 -3.85 1.77
CA ALA A 186 -21.47 -3.35 0.94
C ALA A 186 -21.02 -3.17 -0.51
N ALA A 187 -21.95 -3.39 -1.45
CA ALA A 187 -21.79 -2.89 -2.81
C ALA A 187 -21.95 -1.36 -2.84
N PRO A 188 -21.44 -0.64 -3.85
CA PRO A 188 -21.52 0.82 -3.91
C PRO A 188 -22.95 1.38 -3.78
N GLU A 189 -23.96 0.66 -4.33
CA GLU A 189 -25.35 1.04 -4.28
C GLU A 189 -25.98 0.86 -2.89
N GLN A 190 -25.33 0.11 -2.03
CA GLN A 190 -25.73 -0.18 -0.64
C GLN A 190 -24.78 0.46 0.38
N ALA A 191 -23.88 1.33 -0.10
CA ALA A 191 -22.93 2.01 0.77
C ALA A 191 -23.65 2.78 1.88
N PRO A 192 -23.12 2.78 3.12
CA PRO A 192 -23.73 3.47 4.24
C PRO A 192 -23.73 4.98 4.02
N GLY A 193 -24.74 5.66 4.51
CA GLY A 193 -24.74 7.10 4.63
C GLY A 193 -24.41 7.57 6.05
N ASP A 194 -24.28 8.87 6.22
CA ASP A 194 -24.10 9.52 7.53
C ASP A 194 -22.90 9.01 8.33
N CYS A 195 -21.78 8.76 7.62
CA CYS A 195 -20.50 8.34 8.21
C CYS A 195 -19.74 9.55 8.76
N ASP A 196 -19.06 9.36 9.90
CA ASP A 196 -18.19 10.36 10.53
C ASP A 196 -16.88 10.51 9.74
N VAL A 197 -16.37 9.40 9.24
CA VAL A 197 -15.12 9.32 8.44
C VAL A 197 -15.35 8.44 7.22
N VAL A 198 -14.89 8.92 6.07
CA VAL A 198 -14.89 8.13 4.84
C VAL A 198 -13.49 8.10 4.24
N ILE A 199 -13.01 6.91 3.87
CA ILE A 199 -11.67 6.74 3.30
C ILE A 199 -11.80 6.21 1.88
N HIS A 200 -11.27 6.94 0.91
CA HIS A 200 -11.26 6.53 -0.49
C HIS A 200 -9.90 5.95 -0.87
N ALA A 201 -9.89 4.69 -1.32
CA ALA A 201 -8.70 3.93 -1.72
C ALA A 201 -8.91 3.14 -3.03
N SER A 202 -9.92 3.49 -3.84
CA SER A 202 -10.24 2.76 -5.07
C SER A 202 -9.53 3.29 -6.32
N ALA A 203 -8.99 4.50 -6.27
CA ALA A 203 -8.40 5.23 -7.39
C ALA A 203 -9.36 5.39 -8.58
N THR A 204 -10.68 5.55 -8.32
CA THR A 204 -11.69 5.77 -9.35
C THR A 204 -12.56 6.99 -9.03
N ALA A 205 -13.00 7.72 -10.07
CA ALA A 205 -13.91 8.85 -9.90
C ALA A 205 -15.25 8.42 -9.29
N ALA A 206 -15.78 7.27 -9.70
CA ALA A 206 -17.03 6.71 -9.15
C ALA A 206 -16.88 6.40 -7.65
N GLY A 207 -15.75 5.80 -7.24
CA GLY A 207 -15.50 5.53 -5.83
C GLY A 207 -15.40 6.80 -4.99
N LEU A 208 -14.78 7.86 -5.51
CA LEU A 208 -14.69 9.13 -4.79
C LEU A 208 -16.06 9.83 -4.70
N ALA A 209 -16.89 9.72 -5.75
CA ALA A 209 -18.29 10.19 -5.68
C ALA A 209 -19.09 9.41 -4.62
N THR A 210 -18.94 8.09 -4.56
CA THR A 210 -19.53 7.25 -3.49
C THR A 210 -19.03 7.69 -2.12
N ALA A 211 -17.72 7.97 -1.96
CA ALA A 211 -17.15 8.45 -0.70
C ALA A 211 -17.81 9.74 -0.22
N LEU A 212 -18.01 10.71 -1.12
CA LEU A 212 -18.70 11.97 -0.77
C LEU A 212 -20.18 11.73 -0.40
N ALA A 213 -20.83 10.76 -1.04
CA ALA A 213 -22.24 10.42 -0.73
C ALA A 213 -22.38 9.74 0.65
N CYS A 214 -21.40 8.95 1.08
CA CYS A 214 -21.39 8.30 2.40
C CYS A 214 -21.21 9.29 3.57
N ALA A 215 -20.62 10.45 3.32
CA ALA A 215 -20.20 11.38 4.36
C ALA A 215 -21.38 12.09 5.04
N GLY A 216 -21.43 12.03 6.36
CA GLY A 216 -22.36 12.78 7.22
C GLY A 216 -21.97 14.27 7.33
N PRO A 217 -22.76 15.09 8.04
CA PRO A 217 -22.39 16.50 8.28
C PRO A 217 -21.03 16.64 8.95
N GLU A 218 -20.20 17.60 8.47
CA GLU A 218 -18.84 17.89 8.97
C GLU A 218 -17.82 16.75 8.79
N ALA A 219 -18.21 15.62 8.17
CA ALA A 219 -17.36 14.45 8.02
C ALA A 219 -16.05 14.73 7.26
N VAL A 220 -15.04 13.92 7.57
CA VAL A 220 -13.76 13.92 6.87
C VAL A 220 -13.76 12.84 5.81
N VAL A 221 -13.53 13.22 4.55
CA VAL A 221 -13.28 12.32 3.43
C VAL A 221 -11.78 12.32 3.14
N VAL A 222 -11.13 11.17 3.34
CA VAL A 222 -9.69 11.01 3.08
C VAL A 222 -9.48 10.44 1.70
N GLU A 223 -8.84 11.19 0.81
CA GLU A 223 -8.35 10.68 -0.47
C GLU A 223 -6.97 10.05 -0.27
N ALA A 224 -6.91 8.73 -0.36
CA ALA A 224 -5.69 7.96 -0.19
C ALA A 224 -5.16 7.39 -1.52
N SER A 225 -5.86 7.63 -2.62
CA SER A 225 -5.51 7.09 -3.93
C SER A 225 -4.53 7.99 -4.67
N TRP A 226 -3.65 7.38 -5.45
CA TRP A 226 -2.84 8.09 -6.42
C TRP A 226 -3.41 7.86 -7.82
N HIS A 227 -4.01 8.90 -8.41
CA HIS A 227 -4.69 8.84 -9.71
C HIS A 227 -3.75 8.93 -10.92
N GLY A 228 -2.44 9.16 -10.68
CA GLY A 228 -1.46 9.32 -11.76
C GLY A 228 -1.74 10.57 -12.59
N THR A 229 -1.76 10.42 -13.92
CA THR A 229 -2.00 11.52 -14.88
C THR A 229 -3.49 11.83 -15.11
N GLY A 230 -4.41 11.16 -14.39
CA GLY A 230 -5.84 11.33 -14.61
C GLY A 230 -6.45 12.48 -13.82
N ASP A 231 -7.30 13.28 -14.46
CA ASP A 231 -8.20 14.20 -13.78
C ASP A 231 -9.39 13.46 -13.18
N VAL A 232 -9.84 13.89 -12.01
CA VAL A 232 -10.96 13.27 -11.27
C VAL A 232 -12.06 14.28 -11.08
N PRO A 233 -13.20 14.18 -11.79
CA PRO A 233 -14.35 15.03 -11.58
C PRO A 233 -15.00 14.74 -10.22
N LEU A 234 -15.43 15.80 -9.51
CA LEU A 234 -16.05 15.72 -8.19
C LEU A 234 -17.39 16.42 -8.16
N PRO A 235 -18.44 15.82 -7.55
CA PRO A 235 -19.77 16.42 -7.41
C PRO A 235 -19.81 17.41 -6.22
N LEU A 236 -18.98 18.44 -6.23
CA LEU A 236 -18.87 19.40 -5.12
C LEU A 236 -20.10 20.31 -4.95
N GLY A 237 -20.97 20.39 -5.96
CA GLY A 237 -22.23 21.15 -5.88
C GLY A 237 -23.32 20.50 -5.02
N GLY A 238 -23.15 19.25 -4.62
CA GLY A 238 -24.10 18.51 -3.80
C GLY A 238 -23.86 18.65 -2.28
N ALA A 239 -23.77 17.52 -1.61
CA ALA A 239 -23.61 17.43 -0.16
C ALA A 239 -22.29 18.07 0.35
N PHE A 240 -21.27 18.14 -0.48
CA PHE A 240 -19.97 18.67 -0.06
C PHE A 240 -20.08 20.06 0.57
N HIS A 241 -20.75 21.00 -0.12
CA HIS A 241 -20.95 22.36 0.42
C HIS A 241 -21.97 22.39 1.56
N SER A 242 -23.16 21.80 1.36
CA SER A 242 -24.26 21.93 2.31
C SER A 242 -24.02 21.22 3.64
N ARG A 243 -23.21 20.14 3.65
CA ARG A 243 -22.82 19.40 4.86
C ARG A 243 -21.46 19.80 5.40
N ARG A 244 -20.78 20.80 4.80
CA ARG A 244 -19.47 21.31 5.20
C ARG A 244 -18.40 20.20 5.28
N LEU A 245 -18.37 19.30 4.29
CA LEU A 245 -17.45 18.19 4.26
C LEU A 245 -16.00 18.68 4.10
N LYS A 246 -15.08 17.90 4.62
CA LYS A 246 -13.64 18.13 4.47
C LYS A 246 -13.06 17.03 3.56
N LEU A 247 -12.43 17.42 2.45
CA LEU A 247 -11.65 16.50 1.62
C LEU A 247 -10.17 16.73 1.89
N VAL A 248 -9.51 15.72 2.44
CA VAL A 248 -8.10 15.75 2.80
C VAL A 248 -7.33 14.65 2.09
N SER A 249 -6.06 14.88 1.75
CA SER A 249 -5.22 13.84 1.16
C SER A 249 -4.36 13.17 2.22
N SER A 250 -4.10 11.87 2.05
CA SER A 250 -3.11 11.13 2.84
C SER A 250 -2.02 10.58 1.93
N GLN A 251 -0.76 10.81 2.30
CA GLN A 251 0.39 10.33 1.54
C GLN A 251 1.51 9.87 2.50
N VAL A 252 1.90 8.61 2.39
CA VAL A 252 2.82 7.93 3.32
C VAL A 252 4.22 8.55 3.42
N GLY A 253 4.68 9.27 2.41
CA GLY A 253 5.96 9.98 2.43
C GLY A 253 6.01 11.17 3.39
N MET A 254 4.91 11.47 4.10
CA MET A 254 4.84 12.50 5.13
C MET A 254 4.15 11.97 6.39
N LEU A 255 4.73 12.26 7.54
CA LEU A 255 4.06 12.00 8.81
C LEU A 255 2.98 13.06 9.04
N PRO A 256 1.77 12.68 9.50
CA PRO A 256 0.75 13.64 9.89
C PRO A 256 1.28 14.65 10.92
N PRO A 257 0.94 15.94 10.82
CA PRO A 257 1.46 16.97 11.73
C PRO A 257 1.27 16.64 13.22
N GLY A 258 0.12 16.04 13.58
CA GLY A 258 -0.17 15.62 14.96
C GLY A 258 0.67 14.42 15.46
N ARG A 259 1.34 13.71 14.57
CA ARG A 259 2.22 12.57 14.89
C ARG A 259 3.70 12.93 14.81
N ALA A 260 4.08 13.84 13.90
CA ALA A 260 5.47 14.20 13.62
C ALA A 260 6.31 14.53 14.87
N PRO A 261 5.81 15.20 15.94
CA PRO A 261 6.61 15.48 17.11
C PRO A 261 7.10 14.25 17.89
N ARG A 262 6.45 13.10 17.72
CA ARG A 262 6.75 11.88 18.51
C ARG A 262 7.06 10.65 17.67
N TRP A 263 6.83 10.70 16.39
CA TRP A 263 7.02 9.58 15.47
C TRP A 263 8.10 9.90 14.43
N THR A 264 8.90 8.88 14.12
CA THR A 264 9.83 8.88 12.98
C THR A 264 9.28 7.91 11.92
N TYR A 265 9.76 8.01 10.67
CA TYR A 265 9.45 7.05 9.63
C TYR A 265 9.82 5.62 10.05
N ARG A 266 11.00 5.44 10.66
CA ARG A 266 11.43 4.14 11.18
C ARG A 266 10.44 3.59 12.20
N ARG A 267 10.08 4.36 13.23
CA ARG A 267 9.11 3.94 14.26
C ARG A 267 7.75 3.57 13.67
N ARG A 268 7.30 4.27 12.63
CA ARG A 268 6.04 3.95 11.94
C ARG A 268 6.16 2.63 11.19
N LEU A 269 7.25 2.39 10.47
CA LEU A 269 7.47 1.15 9.73
C LEU A 269 7.65 -0.06 10.68
N GLU A 270 8.37 0.11 11.78
CA GLU A 270 8.45 -0.90 12.85
C GLU A 270 7.07 -1.24 13.40
N LYS A 271 6.21 -0.24 13.64
CA LYS A 271 4.83 -0.46 14.09
C LYS A 271 3.99 -1.14 13.00
N ALA A 272 4.18 -0.81 11.74
CA ALA A 272 3.50 -1.50 10.64
C ALA A 272 3.87 -2.99 10.59
N LEU A 273 5.13 -3.35 10.81
CA LEU A 273 5.55 -4.74 10.93
C LEU A 273 4.94 -5.45 12.15
N ASP A 274 4.89 -4.78 13.31
CA ASP A 274 4.23 -5.32 14.50
C ASP A 274 2.75 -5.64 14.25
N LEU A 275 2.04 -4.82 13.49
CA LEU A 275 0.63 -5.03 13.18
C LEU A 275 0.39 -6.24 12.26
N LEU A 276 1.43 -6.82 11.67
CA LEU A 276 1.36 -8.00 10.82
C LEU A 276 1.38 -9.34 11.58
N HIS A 277 1.32 -9.37 12.90
CA HIS A 277 1.21 -10.62 13.67
C HIS A 277 -0.08 -11.40 13.39
N ASP A 278 -1.15 -10.71 13.01
CA ASP A 278 -2.47 -11.31 12.81
C ASP A 278 -2.52 -12.19 11.55
N PRO A 279 -2.77 -13.51 11.67
CA PRO A 279 -2.82 -14.42 10.53
C PRO A 279 -3.97 -14.14 9.56
N ARG A 280 -5.02 -13.42 9.97
CA ARG A 280 -6.11 -13.02 9.07
C ARG A 280 -5.62 -12.18 7.89
N LEU A 281 -4.49 -11.50 8.04
CA LEU A 281 -3.86 -10.68 6.99
C LEU A 281 -3.30 -11.52 5.83
N ASP A 282 -3.14 -12.84 5.99
CA ASP A 282 -2.76 -13.73 4.89
C ASP A 282 -3.80 -13.74 3.77
N ALA A 283 -5.07 -13.42 4.06
CA ALA A 283 -6.13 -13.25 3.07
C ALA A 283 -5.85 -12.14 2.04
N LEU A 284 -4.91 -11.23 2.35
CA LEU A 284 -4.48 -10.15 1.45
C LEU A 284 -3.43 -10.62 0.42
N ILE A 285 -2.85 -11.79 0.58
CA ILE A 285 -1.87 -12.35 -0.37
C ILE A 285 -2.63 -13.22 -1.36
N SER A 286 -2.87 -12.69 -2.56
CA SER A 286 -3.74 -13.30 -3.57
C SER A 286 -3.01 -14.14 -4.62
N GLY A 287 -1.69 -14.21 -4.57
CA GLY A 287 -0.90 -14.99 -5.51
C GLY A 287 0.60 -14.91 -5.26
N GLU A 288 1.35 -15.77 -5.94
CA GLU A 288 2.79 -15.86 -5.85
C GLU A 288 3.41 -16.22 -7.21
N SER A 289 4.57 -15.66 -7.53
CA SER A 289 5.39 -16.02 -8.68
C SER A 289 6.85 -16.14 -8.27
N GLY A 290 7.64 -16.93 -9.01
CA GLY A 290 9.10 -16.86 -8.95
C GLY A 290 9.61 -15.55 -9.52
N PHE A 291 10.75 -15.06 -9.04
CA PHE A 291 11.37 -13.85 -9.56
C PHE A 291 11.65 -13.93 -11.06
N GLU A 292 12.10 -15.10 -11.52
CA GLU A 292 12.44 -15.35 -12.94
C GLU A 292 11.21 -15.28 -13.88
N ASP A 293 10.02 -15.50 -13.35
CA ASP A 293 8.78 -15.49 -14.13
C ASP A 293 8.22 -14.08 -14.36
N LEU A 294 8.76 -13.08 -13.65
CA LEU A 294 8.21 -11.72 -13.67
C LEU A 294 8.17 -11.05 -15.04
N PRO A 295 9.19 -11.19 -15.94
CA PRO A 295 9.08 -10.58 -17.26
C PRO A 295 7.82 -10.96 -18.02
N GLN A 296 7.33 -12.19 -17.82
CA GLN A 296 6.13 -12.72 -18.49
C GLN A 296 4.85 -12.45 -17.70
N THR A 297 4.91 -12.45 -16.35
CA THR A 297 3.72 -12.44 -15.50
C THR A 297 3.38 -11.05 -14.93
N TYR A 298 4.34 -10.15 -14.83
CA TYR A 298 4.20 -8.87 -14.11
C TYR A 298 3.02 -8.03 -14.61
N ARG A 299 2.88 -7.89 -15.94
CA ARG A 299 1.75 -7.15 -16.53
C ARG A 299 0.41 -7.78 -16.15
N ALA A 300 0.28 -9.09 -16.24
CA ALA A 300 -0.95 -9.80 -15.91
C ALA A 300 -1.31 -9.62 -14.42
N VAL A 301 -0.33 -9.73 -13.52
CA VAL A 301 -0.49 -9.46 -12.08
C VAL A 301 -1.01 -8.06 -11.81
N LEU A 302 -0.45 -7.05 -12.48
CA LEU A 302 -0.83 -5.65 -12.29
C LEU A 302 -2.23 -5.33 -12.80
N THR A 303 -2.72 -6.04 -13.83
CA THR A 303 -4.00 -5.74 -14.50
C THR A 303 -5.15 -6.62 -14.05
N ALA A 304 -4.89 -7.81 -13.49
CA ALA A 304 -5.93 -8.74 -13.06
C ALA A 304 -6.79 -8.12 -11.92
N PRO A 305 -8.12 -8.05 -12.08
CA PRO A 305 -9.00 -7.38 -11.12
C PRO A 305 -9.03 -8.04 -9.75
N GLY A 306 -8.79 -9.34 -9.68
CA GLY A 306 -8.75 -10.11 -8.43
C GLY A 306 -7.48 -9.94 -7.61
N THR A 307 -6.40 -9.40 -8.18
CA THR A 307 -5.11 -9.27 -7.49
C THR A 307 -5.18 -8.29 -6.33
N LEU A 308 -4.79 -8.75 -5.15
CA LEU A 308 -4.47 -7.95 -3.97
C LEU A 308 -2.95 -7.75 -3.88
N CYS A 309 -2.29 -8.27 -2.83
CA CYS A 309 -0.84 -8.36 -2.82
C CYS A 309 -0.39 -9.63 -3.55
N HIS A 310 0.35 -9.48 -4.63
CA HIS A 310 1.04 -10.60 -5.26
C HIS A 310 2.45 -10.68 -4.73
N ARG A 311 2.85 -11.85 -4.25
CA ARG A 311 4.15 -12.09 -3.63
C ARG A 311 5.14 -12.65 -4.65
N ILE A 312 6.37 -12.18 -4.58
CA ILE A 312 7.49 -12.68 -5.38
C ILE A 312 8.36 -13.53 -4.47
N ARG A 313 8.73 -14.72 -4.91
CA ARG A 313 9.68 -15.63 -4.24
C ARG A 313 11.01 -15.63 -4.98
N TYR A 314 12.11 -15.53 -4.23
CA TYR A 314 13.49 -15.51 -4.73
C TYR A 314 14.20 -16.83 -4.48
#